data_1846b465aca0da8ffdfd7dec2207544b
#
_entry.id   1846b465aca0da8ffdfd7dec2207544b
#
_cell.length_a   1.000
_cell.length_b   1.000
_cell.length_c   1.000
_cell.angle_alpha   90.00
_cell.angle_beta   90.00
_cell.angle_gamma   90.00
#
_symmetry.space_group_name_H-M   'P 1'
#
loop_
_entity.id
_entity.type
_entity.pdbx_description
1 polymer ?
#
loop_
_entity_poly.entity_id
_entity_poly.type
_entity_poly.pdbx_seq_one_letter_code
_entity_poly.pdbx_strand_id
1 'polypeptide(L)'
;MQARADQSPAAPAAKRVDVIVVGAGFGDLYAIYKFREMGLKVQGFETGGDVGGVWYWNRYPGARVDLPSIDYSFSFSREIEQEWTWSEQFAAQPELLRYFNFVADRLSLRPHFRFNTRVNRAVWHEERAASSGRHPTA
;
A
#
# COMPACT_ATOMS: atom_id res chain seq x y z
N MET A 1 -0.30 -45.98 -28.28
CA MET A 1 -0.06 -45.41 -26.95
C MET A 1 0.29 -43.95 -27.17
N GLN A 2 -0.74 -43.06 -27.14
CA GLN A 2 -0.57 -41.63 -27.40
C GLN A 2 -0.35 -40.90 -26.08
N ALA A 3 0.76 -40.17 -25.99
CA ALA A 3 1.09 -39.32 -24.86
C ALA A 3 0.05 -38.18 -24.78
N ARG A 4 -0.66 -38.06 -23.66
CA ARG A 4 -1.48 -36.89 -23.34
C ARG A 4 -0.56 -35.69 -23.15
N ALA A 5 -0.71 -34.69 -24.00
CA ALA A 5 -0.09 -33.40 -23.79
C ALA A 5 -0.65 -32.82 -22.48
N ASP A 6 0.26 -32.51 -21.54
CA ASP A 6 0.00 -31.80 -20.29
C ASP A 6 -0.41 -30.36 -20.65
N GLN A 7 -1.71 -30.08 -20.60
CA GLN A 7 -2.27 -28.74 -20.74
C GLN A 7 -2.30 -28.10 -19.36
N SER A 8 -1.13 -27.79 -18.80
CA SER A 8 -1.08 -26.84 -17.70
C SER A 8 -1.68 -25.51 -18.13
N PRO A 9 -2.65 -24.95 -17.39
CA PRO A 9 -3.21 -23.64 -17.72
C PRO A 9 -2.13 -22.60 -17.76
N ALA A 10 -2.05 -21.86 -18.87
CA ALA A 10 -1.10 -20.77 -19.03
C ALA A 10 -1.22 -19.81 -17.86
N ALA A 11 -0.11 -19.54 -17.16
CA ALA A 11 -0.08 -18.57 -16.06
C ALA A 11 -0.63 -17.23 -16.56
N PRO A 12 -1.51 -16.56 -15.79
CA PRO A 12 -2.06 -15.28 -16.18
C PRO A 12 -0.94 -14.30 -16.50
N ALA A 13 -1.06 -13.57 -17.61
CA ALA A 13 -0.06 -12.63 -18.08
C ALA A 13 0.33 -11.66 -16.93
N ALA A 14 1.62 -11.59 -16.63
CA ALA A 14 2.13 -10.78 -15.52
C ALA A 14 1.78 -9.30 -15.75
N LYS A 15 1.03 -8.71 -14.82
CA LYS A 15 0.69 -7.29 -14.87
C LYS A 15 1.97 -6.48 -14.62
N ARG A 16 2.33 -5.63 -15.55
CA ARG A 16 3.47 -4.70 -15.38
C ARG A 16 3.02 -3.45 -14.65
N VAL A 17 3.77 -3.07 -13.64
CA VAL A 17 3.63 -1.82 -12.86
C VAL A 17 4.99 -1.19 -12.69
N ASP A 18 5.01 0.11 -12.41
CA ASP A 18 6.26 0.86 -12.21
C ASP A 18 6.75 0.69 -10.76
N VAL A 19 5.81 0.58 -9.81
CA VAL A 19 6.11 0.47 -8.38
C VAL A 19 5.23 -0.60 -7.73
N ILE A 20 5.85 -1.38 -6.85
CA ILE A 20 5.15 -2.28 -5.92
C ILE A 20 5.37 -1.75 -4.50
N VAL A 21 4.27 -1.63 -3.74
CA VAL A 21 4.28 -1.29 -2.31
C VAL A 21 3.84 -2.52 -1.54
N VAL A 22 4.60 -2.92 -0.52
CA VAL A 22 4.29 -4.10 0.32
C VAL A 22 3.93 -3.62 1.71
N GLY A 23 2.66 -3.73 2.05
CA GLY A 23 2.04 -3.23 3.27
C GLY A 23 0.92 -2.23 2.96
N ALA A 24 0.08 -1.92 3.97
CA ALA A 24 -0.95 -0.89 3.93
C ALA A 24 -0.98 -0.08 5.24
N GLY A 25 0.20 0.21 5.77
CA GLY A 25 0.41 1.06 6.94
C GLY A 25 0.59 2.54 6.58
N PHE A 26 1.13 3.32 7.53
CA PHE A 26 1.30 4.76 7.41
C PHE A 26 2.10 5.17 6.18
N GLY A 27 3.32 4.65 6.04
CA GLY A 27 4.20 4.97 4.92
C GLY A 27 3.68 4.44 3.58
N ASP A 28 2.98 3.29 3.61
CA ASP A 28 2.48 2.64 2.40
C ASP A 28 1.32 3.41 1.76
N LEU A 29 0.41 3.95 2.57
CA LEU A 29 -0.68 4.83 2.10
C LEU A 29 -0.11 6.08 1.43
N TYR A 30 0.89 6.70 2.05
CA TYR A 30 1.57 7.84 1.47
C TYR A 30 2.31 7.48 0.18
N ALA A 31 2.99 6.35 0.13
CA ALA A 31 3.70 5.87 -1.05
C ALA A 31 2.75 5.66 -2.24
N ILE A 32 1.60 4.98 -2.02
CA ILE A 32 0.58 4.82 -3.06
C ILE A 32 0.08 6.18 -3.56
N TYR A 33 -0.25 7.09 -2.64
CA TYR A 33 -0.69 8.45 -3.00
C TYR A 33 0.36 9.17 -3.84
N LYS A 34 1.59 9.23 -3.35
CA LYS A 34 2.67 10.02 -3.95
C LYS A 34 3.10 9.50 -5.32
N PHE A 35 3.27 8.20 -5.45
CA PHE A 35 3.65 7.61 -6.75
C PHE A 35 2.55 7.77 -7.81
N ARG A 36 1.28 7.73 -7.39
CA ARG A 36 0.16 8.03 -8.31
C ARG A 36 0.17 9.48 -8.77
N GLU A 37 0.45 10.45 -7.87
CA GLU A 37 0.61 11.86 -8.26
C GLU A 37 1.74 12.06 -9.27
N MET A 38 2.79 11.24 -9.18
CA MET A 38 3.89 11.22 -10.16
C MET A 38 3.52 10.54 -11.49
N GLY A 39 2.29 10.06 -11.64
CA GLY A 39 1.82 9.39 -12.86
C GLY A 39 2.27 7.94 -13.00
N LEU A 40 2.82 7.33 -11.95
CA LEU A 40 3.31 5.96 -11.98
C LEU A 40 2.17 4.95 -11.76
N LYS A 41 2.30 3.80 -12.43
CA LYS A 41 1.41 2.64 -12.21
C LYS A 41 1.85 1.91 -10.94
N VAL A 42 1.06 2.03 -9.89
CA VAL A 42 1.38 1.47 -8.57
C VAL A 42 0.46 0.28 -8.23
N GLN A 43 1.01 -0.73 -7.59
CA GLN A 43 0.25 -1.82 -7.00
C GLN A 43 0.71 -2.07 -5.56
N GLY A 44 -0.19 -1.93 -4.62
CA GLY A 44 -0.01 -2.32 -3.22
C GLY A 44 -0.41 -3.78 -2.99
N PHE A 45 0.25 -4.43 -2.04
CA PHE A 45 -0.10 -5.77 -1.55
C PHE A 45 -0.12 -5.74 -0.03
N GLU A 46 -1.23 -6.17 0.58
CA GLU A 46 -1.39 -6.25 2.02
C GLU A 46 -1.88 -7.64 2.42
N THR A 47 -1.26 -8.20 3.45
CA THR A 47 -1.62 -9.51 4.00
C THR A 47 -2.96 -9.46 4.73
N GLY A 48 -3.27 -8.34 5.37
CA GLY A 48 -4.54 -8.09 6.02
C GLY A 48 -5.69 -7.81 5.05
N GLY A 49 -6.89 -7.78 5.58
CA GLY A 49 -8.11 -7.53 4.82
C GLY A 49 -8.39 -6.05 4.54
N ASP A 50 -7.64 -5.13 5.14
CA ASP A 50 -7.82 -3.69 4.98
C ASP A 50 -6.56 -2.91 5.37
N VAL A 51 -6.60 -1.60 5.21
CA VAL A 51 -5.55 -0.65 5.61
C VAL A 51 -5.41 -0.53 7.13
N GLY A 52 -4.28 -0.01 7.58
CA GLY A 52 -4.05 0.30 8.99
C GLY A 52 -2.69 -0.16 9.53
N GLY A 53 -2.00 -1.08 8.83
CA GLY A 53 -0.69 -1.56 9.25
C GLY A 53 -0.69 -2.08 10.69
N VAL A 54 0.19 -1.54 11.53
CA VAL A 54 0.26 -1.93 12.96
C VAL A 54 -1.06 -1.73 13.70
N TRP A 55 -1.88 -0.76 13.34
CA TRP A 55 -3.16 -0.48 13.96
C TRP A 55 -4.28 -1.41 13.46
N TYR A 56 -4.11 -2.06 12.34
CA TYR A 56 -4.98 -3.15 11.90
C TYR A 56 -4.73 -4.42 12.72
N TRP A 57 -3.47 -4.73 13.02
CA TRP A 57 -3.08 -5.98 13.66
C TRP A 57 -3.06 -5.92 15.20
N ASN A 58 -2.58 -4.82 15.80
CA ASN A 58 -2.39 -4.67 17.23
C ASN A 58 -3.63 -4.07 17.91
N ARG A 59 -4.50 -4.94 18.38
CA ARG A 59 -5.78 -4.59 19.01
C ARG A 59 -5.85 -4.97 20.47
N TYR A 60 -4.72 -4.99 21.16
CA TYR A 60 -4.67 -5.29 22.59
C TYR A 60 -5.27 -4.13 23.42
N PRO A 61 -5.82 -4.43 24.62
CA PRO A 61 -6.36 -3.40 25.51
C PRO A 61 -5.32 -2.33 25.86
N GLY A 62 -5.66 -1.06 25.68
CA GLY A 62 -4.78 0.07 25.96
C GLY A 62 -3.78 0.41 24.86
N ALA A 63 -3.82 -0.27 23.69
CA ALA A 63 -3.00 0.10 22.55
C ALA A 63 -3.30 1.55 22.13
N ARG A 64 -2.26 2.39 22.09
CA ARG A 64 -2.34 3.79 21.67
C ARG A 64 -1.01 4.29 21.14
N VAL A 65 -1.06 5.42 20.45
CA VAL A 65 0.15 6.08 19.96
C VAL A 65 0.95 6.66 21.13
N ASP A 66 2.26 6.68 21.01
CA ASP A 66 3.24 7.14 22.03
C ASP A 66 3.76 8.56 21.79
N LEU A 67 3.21 9.25 20.78
CA LEU A 67 3.46 10.65 20.47
C LEU A 67 2.14 11.39 20.24
N PRO A 68 2.11 12.73 20.28
CA PRO A 68 0.88 13.49 20.05
C PRO A 68 0.20 13.12 18.72
N SER A 69 -1.10 12.92 18.76
CA SER A 69 -1.88 12.47 17.58
C SER A 69 -1.74 13.42 16.39
N ILE A 70 -1.57 14.72 16.66
CA ILE A 70 -1.35 15.72 15.61
C ILE A 70 -0.04 15.47 14.86
N ASP A 71 1.00 15.02 15.56
CA ASP A 71 2.30 14.70 14.96
C ASP A 71 2.27 13.33 14.27
N TYR A 72 1.32 12.47 14.65
CA TYR A 72 1.04 11.19 14.03
C TYR A 72 -0.03 11.31 12.93
N SER A 73 -0.02 12.42 12.21
CA SER A 73 -0.98 12.74 11.14
C SER A 73 -0.27 12.98 9.82
N PHE A 74 -0.98 12.75 8.73
CA PHE A 74 -0.49 13.13 7.41
C PHE A 74 -0.61 14.65 7.20
N SER A 75 0.49 15.29 6.85
CA SER A 75 0.58 16.73 6.57
C SER A 75 0.67 17.08 5.07
N PHE A 76 0.61 16.08 4.19
CA PHE A 76 0.75 16.31 2.75
C PHE A 76 -0.54 16.79 2.05
N SER A 77 -1.70 16.72 2.73
CA SER A 77 -2.99 17.14 2.22
C SER A 77 -3.72 18.01 3.22
N ARG A 78 -3.96 19.27 2.87
CA ARG A 78 -4.72 20.21 3.71
C ARG A 78 -6.15 19.72 3.98
N GLU A 79 -6.76 19.02 3.03
CA GLU A 79 -8.10 18.46 3.20
C GLU A 79 -8.11 17.40 4.30
N ILE A 80 -7.12 16.51 4.32
CA ILE A 80 -6.96 15.50 5.38
C ILE A 80 -6.77 16.16 6.74
N GLU A 81 -5.92 17.18 6.82
CA GLU A 81 -5.65 17.90 8.07
C GLU A 81 -6.88 18.65 8.60
N GLN A 82 -7.68 19.24 7.71
CA GLN A 82 -8.84 20.06 8.09
C GLN A 82 -10.09 19.24 8.38
N GLU A 83 -10.26 18.09 7.74
CA GLU A 83 -11.44 17.25 7.89
C GLU A 83 -11.36 16.27 9.08
N TRP A 84 -10.15 16.00 9.61
CA TRP A 84 -9.98 15.10 10.73
C TRP A 84 -9.70 15.86 12.04
N THR A 85 -10.44 15.47 13.08
CA THR A 85 -10.22 16.00 14.44
C THR A 85 -9.97 14.84 15.39
N TRP A 86 -8.84 14.88 16.09
CA TRP A 86 -8.49 13.90 17.10
C TRP A 86 -9.28 14.12 18.39
N SER A 87 -9.78 13.05 18.99
CA SER A 87 -10.52 13.11 20.25
C SER A 87 -9.58 13.18 21.46
N GLU A 88 -8.33 12.70 21.33
CA GLU A 88 -7.35 12.62 22.40
C GLU A 88 -5.96 13.07 21.90
N GLN A 89 -5.15 13.61 22.82
CA GLN A 89 -3.76 13.99 22.53
C GLN A 89 -2.92 12.76 22.12
N PHE A 90 -3.19 11.59 22.71
CA PHE A 90 -2.55 10.33 22.38
C PHE A 90 -3.64 9.33 22.00
N ALA A 91 -4.00 9.28 20.75
CA ALA A 91 -5.14 8.52 20.26
C ALA A 91 -5.01 7.01 20.51
N ALA A 92 -6.10 6.38 20.88
CA ALA A 92 -6.19 4.94 21.04
C ALA A 92 -6.28 4.22 19.68
N GLN A 93 -5.91 2.95 19.65
CA GLN A 93 -5.91 2.11 18.46
C GLN A 93 -7.21 2.21 17.61
N PRO A 94 -8.42 2.18 18.18
CA PRO A 94 -9.63 2.26 17.36
C PRO A 94 -9.76 3.58 16.60
N GLU A 95 -9.30 4.68 17.18
CA GLU A 95 -9.33 5.98 16.52
C GLU A 95 -8.27 6.06 15.43
N LEU A 96 -7.06 5.57 15.69
CA LEU A 96 -6.00 5.48 14.71
C LEU A 96 -6.43 4.64 13.50
N LEU A 97 -7.07 3.49 13.73
CA LEU A 97 -7.59 2.67 12.64
C LEU A 97 -8.68 3.40 11.83
N ARG A 98 -9.58 4.15 12.50
CA ARG A 98 -10.57 5.00 11.80
C ARG A 98 -9.90 6.08 10.96
N TYR A 99 -8.83 6.69 11.47
CA TYR A 99 -8.06 7.69 10.73
C TYR A 99 -7.45 7.11 9.45
N PHE A 100 -6.82 5.92 9.51
CA PHE A 100 -6.30 5.24 8.32
C PHE A 100 -7.39 4.94 7.29
N ASN A 101 -8.55 4.48 7.75
CA ASN A 101 -9.69 4.23 6.88
C ASN A 101 -10.20 5.53 6.23
N PHE A 102 -10.34 6.60 7.00
CA PHE A 102 -10.71 7.92 6.50
C PHE A 102 -9.75 8.39 5.39
N VAL A 103 -8.44 8.32 5.62
CA VAL A 103 -7.42 8.71 4.64
C VAL A 103 -7.51 7.86 3.37
N ALA A 104 -7.63 6.54 3.52
CA ALA A 104 -7.73 5.62 2.39
C ALA A 104 -8.98 5.86 1.53
N ASP A 105 -10.11 6.19 2.16
CA ASP A 105 -11.36 6.54 1.48
C ASP A 105 -11.26 7.89 0.81
N ARG A 106 -10.84 8.92 1.54
CA ARG A 106 -10.76 10.30 1.07
C ARG A 106 -9.86 10.45 -0.16
N LEU A 107 -8.76 9.71 -0.20
CA LEU A 107 -7.79 9.72 -1.30
C LEU A 107 -7.99 8.58 -2.32
N SER A 108 -9.06 7.79 -2.18
CA SER A 108 -9.37 6.65 -3.06
C SER A 108 -8.17 5.70 -3.24
N LEU A 109 -7.55 5.28 -2.13
CA LEU A 109 -6.33 4.48 -2.17
C LEU A 109 -6.61 2.97 -2.29
N ARG A 110 -7.73 2.47 -1.72
CA ARG A 110 -8.04 1.03 -1.70
C ARG A 110 -8.01 0.33 -3.06
N PRO A 111 -8.49 0.92 -4.17
CA PRO A 111 -8.43 0.26 -5.49
C PRO A 111 -7.02 -0.08 -5.97
N HIS A 112 -5.99 0.52 -5.37
CA HIS A 112 -4.58 0.28 -5.70
C HIS A 112 -3.95 -0.82 -4.86
N PHE A 113 -4.68 -1.37 -3.88
CA PHE A 113 -4.23 -2.49 -3.05
C PHE A 113 -4.86 -3.81 -3.48
N ARG A 114 -4.11 -4.88 -3.31
CA ARG A 114 -4.61 -6.26 -3.20
C ARG A 114 -4.48 -6.68 -1.75
N PHE A 115 -5.60 -6.70 -1.06
CA PHE A 115 -5.72 -7.21 0.30
C PHE A 115 -5.71 -8.74 0.34
N ASN A 116 -5.54 -9.31 1.52
CA ASN A 116 -5.45 -10.76 1.75
C ASN A 116 -4.38 -11.42 0.85
N THR A 117 -3.32 -10.69 0.55
CA THR A 117 -2.29 -11.11 -0.39
C THR A 117 -0.91 -10.90 0.21
N ARG A 118 -0.20 -12.01 0.49
CA ARG A 118 1.17 -11.98 1.00
C ARG A 118 2.17 -12.01 -0.14
N VAL A 119 3.13 -11.10 -0.12
CA VAL A 119 4.31 -11.15 -1.00
C VAL A 119 5.34 -12.08 -0.35
N ASN A 120 5.57 -13.24 -0.94
CA ASN A 120 6.50 -14.24 -0.41
C ASN A 120 7.92 -14.09 -0.96
N ARG A 121 8.05 -13.47 -2.14
CA ARG A 121 9.33 -13.36 -2.82
C ARG A 121 9.34 -12.17 -3.77
N ALA A 122 10.44 -11.43 -3.77
CA ALA A 122 10.79 -10.44 -4.79
C ALA A 122 12.14 -10.83 -5.37
N VAL A 123 12.27 -10.87 -6.70
CA VAL A 123 13.51 -11.25 -7.39
C VAL A 123 13.91 -10.11 -8.31
N TRP A 124 15.13 -9.63 -8.12
CA TRP A 124 15.73 -8.65 -9.00
C TRP A 124 16.31 -9.32 -10.25
N HIS A 125 16.02 -8.77 -11.41
CA HIS A 125 16.55 -9.22 -12.70
C HIS A 125 17.38 -8.11 -13.34
N GLU A 126 18.68 -8.19 -13.22
CA GLU A 126 19.63 -7.17 -13.66
C GLU A 126 19.56 -6.90 -15.17
N GLU A 127 19.41 -7.95 -15.97
CA GLU A 127 19.29 -7.86 -17.43
C GLU A 127 18.06 -7.03 -17.86
N ARG A 128 16.96 -7.11 -17.12
CA ARG A 128 15.76 -6.32 -17.40
C ARG A 128 15.87 -4.87 -16.98
N ALA A 129 16.65 -4.56 -15.95
CA ALA A 129 16.96 -3.21 -15.53
C ALA A 129 17.87 -2.50 -16.55
N ALA A 130 18.84 -3.21 -17.14
CA ALA A 130 19.71 -2.68 -18.18
C ALA A 130 18.97 -2.38 -19.50
N SER A 131 17.92 -3.14 -19.84
CA SER A 131 17.12 -2.93 -21.06
C SER A 131 16.15 -1.74 -20.95
N SER A 132 15.80 -1.29 -19.77
CA SER A 132 14.93 -0.10 -19.55
C SER A 132 15.71 1.24 -19.67
N GLY A 133 17.03 1.19 -19.74
CA GLY A 133 17.93 2.35 -19.83
C GLY A 133 18.29 2.82 -21.24
N ARG A 134 17.69 2.30 -22.31
CA ARG A 134 17.90 2.84 -23.66
C ARG A 134 16.96 4.00 -23.91
N HIS A 135 17.42 5.21 -23.62
CA HIS A 135 16.92 6.39 -24.30
C HIS A 135 17.44 6.37 -25.75
N PRO A 136 16.59 6.52 -26.75
CA PRO A 136 17.09 6.82 -28.09
C PRO A 136 17.73 8.20 -28.04
N THR A 137 19.02 8.26 -28.26
CA THR A 137 19.69 9.50 -28.64
C THR A 137 19.14 9.93 -29.98
N ALA A 138 18.84 11.19 -30.09
CA ALA A 138 18.28 11.91 -31.23
C ALA A 138 18.91 11.57 -32.57
#